data_b935ef02e37b2065e62003b3856727ad
#
_entry.id   b935ef02e37b2065e62003b3856727ad
#
_cell.length_a   1.000
_cell.length_b   1.000
_cell.length_c   1.000
_cell.angle_alpha   90.00
_cell.angle_beta   90.00
_cell.angle_gamma   90.00
#
_symmetry.space_group_name_H-M   'P 1'
#
loop_
_entity.id
_entity.type
_entity.pdbx_description
1 polymer ?
#
loop_
_entity_poly.entity_id
_entity_poly.type
_entity_poly.pdbx_seq_one_letter_code
_entity_poly.pdbx_strand_id
1 'polypeptide(L)'
;FSEEMIHLWTKALEDVRDREDIYAVLLSGNGKSFCAGGDVKAMAAGDGFFESHDDISSTALARKNSLWKGIQRIPLILEEIDKPVVAKIHGAAVGAGLDMALMCDVRIASESATMSESYFNAGIVPATAALTSSPASSDVTRLSICSGLPRS
;
A
#
# COMPACT_ATOMS: atom_id res chain seq x y z
N PHE A 1 -4.83 -2.04 -6.89
CA PHE A 1 -3.75 -3.04 -6.87
C PHE A 1 -4.12 -4.19 -7.79
N SER A 2 -3.29 -4.45 -8.82
CA SER A 2 -3.33 -5.69 -9.60
C SER A 2 -2.31 -6.68 -9.03
N GLU A 3 -2.46 -7.96 -9.37
CA GLU A 3 -1.51 -9.02 -8.98
C GLU A 3 -0.10 -8.73 -9.52
N GLU A 4 -0.01 -8.34 -10.80
CA GLU A 4 1.24 -7.94 -11.43
C GLU A 4 1.92 -6.78 -10.68
N MET A 5 1.16 -5.75 -10.29
CA MET A 5 1.69 -4.62 -9.54
C MET A 5 2.26 -5.06 -8.20
N ILE A 6 1.59 -5.96 -7.49
CA ILE A 6 2.06 -6.47 -6.19
C ILE A 6 3.35 -7.26 -6.37
N HIS A 7 3.41 -8.11 -7.38
CA HIS A 7 4.59 -8.90 -7.67
C HIS A 7 5.81 -8.00 -8.00
N LEU A 8 5.62 -7.03 -8.89
CA LEU A 8 6.69 -6.10 -9.26
C LEU A 8 7.12 -5.24 -8.09
N TRP A 9 6.18 -4.80 -7.26
CA TRP A 9 6.50 -3.99 -6.09
C TRP A 9 7.23 -4.79 -5.02
N THR A 10 6.79 -6.02 -4.74
CA THR A 10 7.49 -6.92 -3.83
C THR A 10 8.94 -7.10 -4.26
N LYS A 11 9.17 -7.40 -5.53
CA LYS A 11 10.53 -7.54 -6.09
C LYS A 11 11.34 -6.25 -5.97
N ALA A 12 10.75 -5.10 -6.27
CA ALA A 12 11.44 -3.81 -6.14
C ALA A 12 11.84 -3.51 -4.69
N LEU A 13 10.99 -3.83 -3.72
CA LEU A 13 11.29 -3.65 -2.30
C LEU A 13 12.38 -4.64 -1.81
N GLU A 14 12.39 -5.88 -2.30
CA GLU A 14 13.46 -6.84 -2.03
C GLU A 14 14.80 -6.32 -2.59
N ASP A 15 14.81 -5.81 -3.81
CA ASP A 15 16.00 -5.18 -4.41
C ASP A 15 16.48 -3.98 -3.58
N VAL A 16 15.56 -3.15 -3.10
CA VAL A 16 15.89 -2.01 -2.22
C VAL A 16 16.50 -2.49 -0.91
N ARG A 17 15.93 -3.51 -0.29
CA ARG A 17 16.42 -4.07 0.97
C ARG A 17 17.86 -4.55 0.82
N ASP A 18 18.16 -5.27 -0.25
CA ASP A 18 19.41 -6.01 -0.42
C ASP A 18 20.55 -5.14 -1.04
N ARG A 19 20.25 -3.99 -1.63
CA ARG A 19 21.22 -3.11 -2.28
C ARG A 19 21.78 -2.05 -1.35
N GLU A 20 23.10 -1.99 -1.22
CA GLU A 20 23.80 -1.01 -0.39
C GLU A 20 23.94 0.39 -1.03
N ASP A 21 23.76 0.50 -2.35
CA ASP A 21 23.85 1.77 -3.08
C ASP A 21 22.54 2.58 -3.08
N ILE A 22 21.46 2.05 -2.46
CA ILE A 22 20.19 2.75 -2.25
C ILE A 22 20.14 3.26 -0.81
N TYR A 23 19.98 4.55 -0.63
CA TYR A 23 19.99 5.21 0.67
C TYR A 23 18.62 5.67 1.16
N ALA A 24 17.65 5.79 0.29
CA ALA A 24 16.29 6.18 0.61
C ALA A 24 15.32 5.73 -0.49
N VAL A 25 14.05 5.58 -0.14
CA VAL A 25 12.96 5.21 -1.07
C VAL A 25 11.96 6.34 -1.15
N LEU A 26 11.60 6.73 -2.37
CA LEU A 26 10.48 7.63 -2.61
C LEU A 26 9.34 6.87 -3.29
N LEU A 27 8.27 6.64 -2.56
CA LEU A 27 7.04 6.04 -3.07
C LEU A 27 6.10 7.11 -3.60
N SER A 28 5.73 7.03 -4.87
CA SER A 28 4.82 7.97 -5.51
C SER A 28 3.90 7.26 -6.49
N GLY A 29 2.68 7.73 -6.64
CA GLY A 29 1.77 7.24 -7.69
C GLY A 29 2.12 7.83 -9.06
N ASN A 30 1.74 7.13 -10.11
CA ASN A 30 1.78 7.63 -11.48
C ASN A 30 0.38 8.09 -11.91
N GLY A 31 0.27 9.27 -12.52
CA GLY A 31 -1.00 9.82 -13.00
C GLY A 31 -1.67 10.80 -12.02
N LYS A 32 -3.00 10.75 -11.92
CA LYS A 32 -3.80 11.77 -11.19
C LYS A 32 -3.93 11.49 -9.69
N SER A 33 -3.61 10.28 -9.24
CA SER A 33 -3.80 9.81 -7.87
C SER A 33 -2.58 9.06 -7.37
N PHE A 34 -2.39 9.06 -6.06
CA PHE A 34 -1.37 8.24 -5.44
C PHE A 34 -1.71 6.76 -5.59
N CYS A 35 -2.85 6.34 -5.04
CA CYS A 35 -3.37 4.99 -5.22
C CYS A 35 -4.86 4.92 -4.81
N ALA A 36 -5.69 4.36 -5.68
CA ALA A 36 -7.12 4.20 -5.44
C ALA A 36 -7.49 2.92 -4.66
N GLY A 37 -6.52 2.15 -4.22
CA GLY A 37 -6.75 0.91 -3.47
C GLY A 37 -6.84 -0.34 -4.35
N GLY A 38 -7.54 -1.35 -3.85
CA GLY A 38 -7.75 -2.61 -4.56
C GLY A 38 -8.61 -2.46 -5.81
N ASP A 39 -8.46 -3.38 -6.76
CA ASP A 39 -9.33 -3.44 -7.94
C ASP A 39 -10.69 -4.04 -7.57
N VAL A 40 -11.62 -3.17 -7.18
CA VAL A 40 -12.98 -3.54 -6.77
C VAL A 40 -13.75 -4.26 -7.89
N LYS A 41 -13.43 -3.95 -9.17
CA LYS A 41 -14.08 -4.60 -10.31
C LYS A 41 -13.60 -6.03 -10.46
N ALA A 42 -12.30 -6.27 -10.36
CA ALA A 42 -11.73 -7.60 -10.36
C ALA A 42 -12.24 -8.42 -9.16
N MET A 43 -12.31 -7.82 -7.97
CA MET A 43 -12.88 -8.47 -6.78
C MET A 43 -14.35 -8.88 -6.98
N ALA A 44 -15.17 -8.02 -7.60
CA ALA A 44 -16.58 -8.29 -7.88
C ALA A 44 -16.78 -9.36 -8.98
N ALA A 45 -15.82 -9.49 -9.90
CA ALA A 45 -15.82 -10.50 -10.95
C ALA A 45 -15.32 -11.87 -10.45
N GLY A 46 -14.82 -11.95 -9.19
CA GLY A 46 -14.16 -13.15 -8.68
C GLY A 46 -12.71 -13.29 -9.15
N ASP A 47 -12.23 -12.34 -9.95
CA ASP A 47 -10.86 -12.21 -10.41
C ASP A 47 -10.13 -11.25 -9.46
N GLY A 48 -9.20 -11.71 -8.70
CA GLY A 48 -8.48 -10.83 -7.79
C GLY A 48 -7.78 -11.63 -6.71
N PHE A 49 -7.37 -10.96 -5.62
CA PHE A 49 -6.66 -11.59 -4.48
C PHE A 49 -7.35 -12.83 -3.89
N PHE A 50 -8.55 -13.14 -4.35
CA PHE A 50 -9.39 -14.23 -3.91
C PHE A 50 -9.69 -15.21 -5.05
N GLU A 51 -8.76 -15.41 -6.00
CA GLU A 51 -8.95 -16.37 -7.07
C GLU A 51 -9.50 -17.70 -6.52
N SER A 52 -10.72 -17.97 -6.91
CA SER A 52 -11.29 -19.31 -6.85
C SER A 52 -10.91 -20.03 -8.14
N HIS A 53 -9.69 -20.57 -8.20
CA HIS A 53 -9.48 -21.69 -9.11
C HIS A 53 -10.37 -22.85 -8.64
N ASP A 54 -11.17 -23.36 -9.58
CA ASP A 54 -12.04 -24.52 -9.41
C ASP A 54 -11.30 -25.62 -8.63
N ASP A 55 -11.61 -25.78 -7.42
CA ASP A 55 -11.63 -26.96 -6.58
C ASP A 55 -11.62 -26.52 -5.12
N ILE A 56 -12.47 -27.11 -4.28
CA ILE A 56 -12.42 -27.19 -2.80
C ILE A 56 -11.49 -26.19 -2.03
N SER A 57 -10.58 -25.50 -2.71
CA SER A 57 -9.60 -24.56 -2.20
C SER A 57 -10.14 -23.12 -2.01
N SER A 58 -11.41 -22.84 -2.29
CA SER A 58 -12.10 -21.61 -1.87
C SER A 58 -12.30 -21.55 -0.34
N THR A 59 -11.53 -22.37 0.39
CA THR A 59 -11.49 -22.40 1.83
C THR A 59 -10.86 -21.11 2.38
N ALA A 60 -11.25 -20.73 3.58
CA ALA A 60 -10.63 -19.64 4.32
C ALA A 60 -9.08 -19.75 4.35
N LEU A 61 -8.55 -20.96 4.29
CA LEU A 61 -7.11 -21.23 4.24
C LEU A 61 -6.46 -20.81 2.92
N ALA A 62 -7.10 -21.06 1.79
CA ALA A 62 -6.59 -20.63 0.49
C ALA A 62 -6.55 -19.10 0.39
N ARG A 63 -7.63 -18.43 0.83
CA ARG A 63 -7.69 -16.96 0.91
C ARG A 63 -6.62 -16.39 1.84
N LYS A 64 -6.44 -16.97 3.02
CA LYS A 64 -5.37 -16.59 3.94
C LYS A 64 -4.00 -16.71 3.28
N ASN A 65 -3.72 -17.83 2.61
CA ASN A 65 -2.44 -18.06 1.95
C ASN A 65 -2.18 -17.11 0.78
N SER A 66 -3.21 -16.79 0.01
CA SER A 66 -3.13 -15.80 -1.07
C SER A 66 -2.80 -14.40 -0.53
N LEU A 67 -3.49 -13.96 0.52
CA LEU A 67 -3.17 -12.70 1.19
C LEU A 67 -1.75 -12.69 1.75
N TRP A 68 -1.33 -13.74 2.42
CA TRP A 68 -0.02 -13.86 3.06
C TRP A 68 1.13 -13.86 2.05
N LYS A 69 0.96 -14.60 0.95
CA LYS A 69 1.97 -14.69 -0.12
C LYS A 69 1.96 -13.49 -1.07
N GLY A 70 0.85 -12.76 -1.13
CA GLY A 70 0.64 -11.60 -1.98
C GLY A 70 0.83 -10.29 -1.23
N ILE A 71 -0.25 -9.57 -1.00
CA ILE A 71 -0.20 -8.18 -0.53
C ILE A 71 0.46 -8.01 0.84
N GLN A 72 0.38 -8.99 1.73
CA GLN A 72 1.02 -8.91 3.05
C GLN A 72 2.55 -9.03 3.01
N ARG A 73 3.11 -9.46 1.87
CA ARG A 73 4.57 -9.44 1.68
C ARG A 73 5.13 -8.01 1.68
N ILE A 74 4.36 -7.06 1.15
CA ILE A 74 4.79 -5.66 1.04
C ILE A 74 5.08 -5.04 2.42
N PRO A 75 4.14 -5.03 3.40
CA PRO A 75 4.43 -4.51 4.73
C PRO A 75 5.58 -5.23 5.43
N LEU A 76 5.66 -6.55 5.30
CA LEU A 76 6.75 -7.31 5.94
C LEU A 76 8.12 -6.92 5.39
N ILE A 77 8.25 -6.72 4.08
CA ILE A 77 9.51 -6.29 3.48
C ILE A 77 9.83 -4.83 3.87
N LEU A 78 8.82 -3.96 3.94
CA LEU A 78 9.01 -2.58 4.40
C LEU A 78 9.56 -2.52 5.84
N GLU A 79 9.14 -3.41 6.72
CA GLU A 79 9.69 -3.53 8.08
C GLU A 79 11.15 -4.04 8.10
N GLU A 80 11.56 -4.80 7.07
CA GLU A 80 12.93 -5.30 6.92
C GLU A 80 13.89 -4.27 6.30
N ILE A 81 13.37 -3.21 5.68
CA ILE A 81 14.16 -2.18 5.00
C ILE A 81 14.75 -1.20 6.03
N ASP A 82 16.08 -1.20 6.14
CA ASP A 82 16.85 -0.27 6.99
C ASP A 82 17.19 1.03 6.24
N LYS A 83 16.22 1.61 5.57
CA LYS A 83 16.36 2.84 4.80
C LYS A 83 15.09 3.67 4.90
N PRO A 84 15.18 5.00 4.99
CA PRO A 84 13.99 5.84 5.07
C PRO A 84 13.12 5.69 3.82
N VAL A 85 11.84 5.44 4.05
CA VAL A 85 10.80 5.33 3.03
C VAL A 85 9.88 6.53 3.12
N VAL A 86 9.80 7.31 2.06
CA VAL A 86 9.00 8.53 1.99
C VAL A 86 7.84 8.35 1.03
N ALA A 87 6.62 8.56 1.47
CA ALA A 87 5.44 8.60 0.61
C ALA A 87 5.17 10.03 0.13
N LYS A 88 5.13 10.23 -1.20
CA LYS A 88 4.70 11.47 -1.83
C LYS A 88 3.26 11.30 -2.33
N ILE A 89 2.32 11.85 -1.59
CA ILE A 89 0.88 11.67 -1.81
C ILE A 89 0.32 12.85 -2.61
N HIS A 90 -0.26 12.54 -3.77
CA HIS A 90 -0.98 13.51 -4.58
C HIS A 90 -2.31 12.92 -5.05
N GLY A 91 -3.35 13.73 -5.09
CA GLY A 91 -4.70 13.25 -5.40
C GLY A 91 -5.19 12.22 -4.39
N ALA A 92 -5.85 11.18 -4.86
CA ALA A 92 -6.49 10.20 -3.97
C ALA A 92 -5.52 9.14 -3.45
N ALA A 93 -5.60 8.85 -2.14
CA ALA A 93 -5.03 7.70 -1.48
C ALA A 93 -6.14 6.99 -0.70
N VAL A 94 -6.61 5.83 -1.18
CA VAL A 94 -7.85 5.21 -0.70
C VAL A 94 -7.64 3.76 -0.31
N GLY A 95 -8.18 3.34 0.84
CA GLY A 95 -8.11 1.98 1.35
C GLY A 95 -6.68 1.45 1.39
N ALA A 96 -6.39 0.32 0.75
CA ALA A 96 -5.03 -0.25 0.68
C ALA A 96 -3.97 0.73 0.12
N GLY A 97 -4.39 1.71 -0.70
CA GLY A 97 -3.51 2.77 -1.16
C GLY A 97 -3.11 3.74 -0.04
N LEU A 98 -4.02 4.03 0.88
CA LEU A 98 -3.71 4.81 2.08
C LEU A 98 -2.85 3.99 3.04
N ASP A 99 -3.16 2.71 3.25
CA ASP A 99 -2.35 1.81 4.06
C ASP A 99 -0.89 1.83 3.64
N MET A 100 -0.62 1.78 2.32
CA MET A 100 0.76 1.83 1.81
C MET A 100 1.47 3.14 2.16
N ALA A 101 0.77 4.26 2.14
CA ALA A 101 1.33 5.52 2.59
C ALA A 101 1.57 5.55 4.11
N LEU A 102 0.70 4.92 4.90
CA LEU A 102 0.82 4.84 6.35
C LEU A 102 2.00 3.96 6.80
N MET A 103 2.39 2.97 6.00
CA MET A 103 3.56 2.13 6.28
C MET A 103 4.90 2.81 6.00
N CYS A 104 4.91 3.94 5.30
CA CYS A 104 6.14 4.71 5.07
C CYS A 104 6.52 5.51 6.32
N ASP A 105 7.82 5.79 6.51
CA ASP A 105 8.33 6.56 7.64
C ASP A 105 7.87 8.02 7.59
N VAL A 106 7.89 8.61 6.40
CA VAL A 106 7.52 10.02 6.20
C VAL A 106 6.46 10.12 5.11
N ARG A 107 5.46 10.96 5.34
CA ARG A 107 4.38 11.25 4.39
C ARG A 107 4.39 12.73 4.03
N ILE A 108 4.48 13.02 2.74
CA ILE A 108 4.37 14.37 2.19
C ILE A 108 3.14 14.39 1.29
N ALA A 109 2.15 15.18 1.65
CA ALA A 109 0.90 15.28 0.91
C ALA A 109 0.76 16.65 0.24
N SER A 110 0.22 16.65 -0.99
CA SER A 110 -0.22 17.89 -1.62
C SER A 110 -1.48 18.41 -0.93
N GLU A 111 -1.73 19.72 -1.00
CA GLU A 111 -2.96 20.33 -0.46
C GLU A 111 -4.25 19.76 -1.08
N SER A 112 -4.17 19.26 -2.31
CA SER A 112 -5.27 18.62 -3.02
C SER A 112 -5.38 17.11 -2.77
N ALA A 113 -4.54 16.54 -1.91
CA ALA A 113 -4.61 15.12 -1.60
C ALA A 113 -5.88 14.80 -0.81
N THR A 114 -6.53 13.70 -1.16
CA THR A 114 -7.68 13.16 -0.45
C THR A 114 -7.35 11.78 0.08
N MET A 115 -7.65 11.53 1.34
CA MET A 115 -7.33 10.28 2.01
C MET A 115 -8.60 9.66 2.57
N SER A 116 -8.81 8.37 2.37
CA SER A 116 -10.01 7.68 2.88
C SER A 116 -9.75 6.20 3.14
N GLU A 117 -10.15 5.75 4.32
CA GLU A 117 -10.25 4.34 4.69
C GLU A 117 -11.59 3.78 4.23
N SER A 118 -11.69 3.44 2.95
CA SER A 118 -12.96 3.04 2.33
C SER A 118 -13.34 1.56 2.52
N TYR A 119 -12.70 0.84 3.43
CA TYR A 119 -12.96 -0.57 3.69
C TYR A 119 -14.39 -0.84 4.14
N PHE A 120 -14.97 0.04 4.95
CA PHE A 120 -16.36 -0.07 5.40
C PHE A 120 -17.36 -0.07 4.25
N ASN A 121 -17.10 0.72 3.22
CA ASN A 121 -17.97 0.80 2.06
C ASN A 121 -17.95 -0.49 1.22
N ALA A 122 -16.89 -1.27 1.33
CA ALA A 122 -16.73 -2.56 0.65
C ALA A 122 -17.10 -3.75 1.56
N GLY A 123 -17.48 -3.50 2.82
CA GLY A 123 -17.82 -4.55 3.78
C GLY A 123 -16.65 -5.46 4.16
N ILE A 124 -15.41 -4.95 4.05
CA ILE A 124 -14.18 -5.67 4.35
C ILE A 124 -13.40 -4.99 5.47
N VAL A 125 -12.55 -5.76 6.13
CA VAL A 125 -11.65 -5.30 7.19
C VAL A 125 -10.29 -4.99 6.57
N PRO A 126 -9.58 -3.93 7.02
CA PRO A 126 -8.21 -3.66 6.60
C PRO A 126 -7.32 -4.90 6.80
N ALA A 127 -6.62 -5.30 5.75
CA ALA A 127 -5.76 -6.49 5.78
C ALA A 127 -4.26 -6.14 5.75
N THR A 128 -3.94 -4.87 5.70
CA THR A 128 -2.58 -4.35 5.55
C THR A 128 -2.16 -3.53 6.77
N ALA A 129 -1.69 -2.32 6.60
CA ALA A 129 -1.02 -1.54 7.64
C ALA A 129 -1.88 -1.13 8.84
N ALA A 130 -3.18 -0.96 8.67
CA ALA A 130 -4.04 -0.50 9.76
C ALA A 130 -4.08 -1.45 10.98
N LEU A 131 -3.71 -2.73 10.79
CA LEU A 131 -3.64 -3.72 11.87
C LEU A 131 -2.23 -3.91 12.44
N THR A 132 -1.20 -3.50 11.71
CA THR A 132 0.21 -3.70 12.10
C THR A 132 0.90 -2.41 12.53
N SER A 133 0.34 -1.25 12.16
CA SER A 133 0.89 0.02 12.61
C SER A 133 0.75 0.16 14.12
N SER A 134 1.90 0.17 14.78
CA SER A 134 2.00 0.56 16.19
C SER A 134 1.26 1.89 16.43
N PRO A 135 0.63 2.11 17.59
CA PRO A 135 -0.02 3.36 17.95
C PRO A 135 0.85 4.61 17.72
N ALA A 136 2.17 4.44 17.68
CA ALA A 136 3.12 5.51 17.36
C ALA A 136 3.07 5.98 15.89
N SER A 137 2.57 5.18 14.96
CA SER A 137 2.45 5.54 13.53
C SER A 137 1.10 6.15 13.16
N SER A 138 0.11 6.06 14.04
CA SER A 138 -1.23 6.66 13.84
C SER A 138 -1.28 8.16 14.16
N ASP A 139 -0.13 8.76 14.48
CA ASP A 139 -0.05 10.19 14.74
C ASP A 139 -0.17 10.96 13.41
N VAL A 140 -1.42 11.30 13.06
CA VAL A 140 -1.80 12.12 11.90
C VAL A 140 -1.11 13.50 11.93
N THR A 141 -0.54 13.87 13.06
CA THR A 141 0.23 15.11 13.27
C THR A 141 1.57 15.17 12.52
N ARG A 142 2.02 14.10 11.88
CA ARG A 142 3.23 14.11 11.03
C ARG A 142 2.95 14.27 9.54
N LEU A 143 1.80 14.74 9.15
CA LEU A 143 1.54 15.23 7.80
C LEU A 143 2.26 16.59 7.65
N SER A 144 3.52 16.55 7.24
CA SER A 144 4.22 17.78 6.82
C SER A 144 3.68 18.20 5.47
N ILE A 145 2.77 19.19 5.49
CA ILE A 145 2.32 19.86 4.27
C ILE A 145 3.46 20.78 3.83
N CYS A 146 4.21 20.37 2.82
CA CYS A 146 5.16 21.27 2.16
C CYS A 146 4.40 22.16 1.17
N SER A 147 3.83 23.25 1.66
CA SER A 147 3.42 24.36 0.81
C SER A 147 4.68 25.19 0.50
N GLY A 148 5.12 25.17 -0.75
CA GLY A 148 6.09 26.17 -1.23
C GLY A 148 7.44 25.69 -1.71
N LEU A 149 7.53 24.65 -2.53
CA LEU A 149 8.68 24.52 -3.43
C LEU A 149 8.38 25.28 -4.73
N PRO A 150 9.21 26.26 -5.13
CA PRO A 150 9.03 26.94 -6.40
C PRO A 150 9.14 25.92 -7.54
N ARG A 151 8.22 26.01 -8.48
CA ARG A 151 8.29 25.25 -9.73
C ARG A 151 9.44 25.80 -10.55
N SER A 152 10.47 25.02 -10.72
CA SER A 152 11.49 25.23 -11.73
C SER A 152 11.04 24.64 -13.06
#